data_29d84e6c5d09855b2232c96ad78526c7
#
_entry.id   29d84e6c5d09855b2232c96ad78526c7
#
_cell.length_a   1.000
_cell.length_b   1.000
_cell.length_c   1.000
_cell.angle_alpha   90.00
_cell.angle_beta   90.00
_cell.angle_gamma   90.00
#
_symmetry.space_group_name_H-M   'P 1'
#
loop_
_entity.id
_entity.type
_entity.pdbx_description
1 polymer ?
#
loop_
_entity_poly.entity_id
_entity_poly.type
_entity_poly.pdbx_seq_one_letter_code
_entity_poly.pdbx_strand_id
1 'polypeptide(L)'
;PYNPGATAAVWQRVIDLGGNNSANVFSIMAGAADHPSNSSRRDNYAKKLTEMSGGKVTVQDGVVYVNKKELLTPAPISSMSSAERAYFVMGNLAAAYKNGHAASAAYADGRTVMLGAQPIISCTDGDRSAAEIADLLNQIK
;
A
#
# COMPACT_ATOMS: atom_id res chain seq x y z
N PRO A 1 -8.32 -8.20 11.53
CA PRO A 1 -6.87 -8.19 11.54
C PRO A 1 -6.30 -6.86 11.10
N TYR A 2 -5.24 -6.47 11.74
CA TYR A 2 -4.57 -5.21 11.48
C TYR A 2 -3.81 -5.24 10.15
N ASN A 3 -4.06 -4.23 9.30
CA ASN A 3 -3.26 -4.01 8.09
C ASN A 3 -2.24 -2.91 8.37
N PRO A 4 -0.94 -3.22 8.31
CA PRO A 4 0.09 -2.22 8.61
C PRO A 4 0.14 -1.07 7.59
N GLY A 5 -0.49 -1.22 6.41
CA GLY A 5 -0.60 -0.15 5.42
C GLY A 5 -1.66 0.89 5.74
N ALA A 6 -2.55 0.63 6.71
CA ALA A 6 -3.69 1.50 7.00
C ALA A 6 -3.26 2.92 7.37
N THR A 7 -2.18 3.08 8.14
CA THR A 7 -1.73 4.41 8.55
C THR A 7 -1.23 5.24 7.37
N ALA A 8 -0.45 4.64 6.46
CA ALA A 8 -0.02 5.34 5.25
C ALA A 8 -1.22 5.68 4.36
N ALA A 9 -2.20 4.79 4.26
CA ALA A 9 -3.42 5.02 3.48
C ALA A 9 -4.25 6.17 4.06
N VAL A 10 -4.32 6.30 5.38
CA VAL A 10 -5.00 7.43 6.04
C VAL A 10 -4.35 8.76 5.64
N TRP A 11 -3.04 8.87 5.67
CA TRP A 11 -2.36 10.10 5.27
C TRP A 11 -2.52 10.38 3.78
N GLN A 12 -2.57 9.34 2.94
CA GLN A 12 -2.87 9.50 1.52
C GLN A 12 -4.28 10.07 1.33
N ARG A 13 -5.27 9.57 2.07
CA ARG A 13 -6.63 10.10 2.02
C ARG A 13 -6.68 11.57 2.42
N VAL A 14 -5.98 11.96 3.48
CA VAL A 14 -5.91 13.35 3.91
C VAL A 14 -5.35 14.24 2.79
N ILE A 15 -4.29 13.78 2.11
CA ILE A 15 -3.72 14.48 0.95
C ILE A 15 -4.76 14.63 -0.17
N ASP A 16 -5.45 13.56 -0.51
CA ASP A 16 -6.44 13.55 -1.60
C ASP A 16 -7.63 14.47 -1.32
N LEU A 17 -8.06 14.56 -0.06
CA LEU A 17 -9.23 15.37 0.33
C LEU A 17 -8.91 16.83 0.53
N GLY A 18 -7.73 17.19 1.03
CA GLY A 18 -7.42 18.56 1.42
C GLY A 18 -6.06 19.07 0.92
N GLY A 19 -5.35 18.27 0.15
CA GLY A 19 -4.02 18.59 -0.31
C GLY A 19 -2.94 18.30 0.74
N ASN A 20 -1.70 18.41 0.32
CA ASN A 20 -0.54 17.99 1.11
C ASN A 20 -0.41 18.74 2.44
N ASN A 21 -0.80 20.00 2.47
CA ASN A 21 -0.67 20.88 3.63
C ASN A 21 -2.00 21.23 4.28
N SER A 22 -3.05 20.45 4.04
CA SER A 22 -4.40 20.74 4.55
C SER A 22 -4.46 20.84 6.08
N ALA A 23 -3.63 20.11 6.79
CA ALA A 23 -3.56 20.14 8.25
C ALA A 23 -2.79 21.37 8.78
N ASN A 24 -2.11 22.14 7.94
CA ASN A 24 -1.24 23.22 8.36
C ASN A 24 -1.99 24.42 8.94
N VAL A 25 -3.26 24.63 8.53
CA VAL A 25 -4.07 25.71 9.12
C VAL A 25 -4.18 25.52 10.63
N PHE A 26 -4.46 24.29 11.08
CA PHE A 26 -4.48 23.96 12.50
C PHE A 26 -3.10 24.08 13.14
N SER A 27 -2.06 23.61 12.44
CA SER A 27 -0.69 23.65 12.94
C SER A 27 -0.19 25.08 13.12
N ILE A 28 -0.51 25.97 12.18
CA ILE A 28 -0.15 27.40 12.25
C ILE A 28 -0.88 28.06 13.41
N MET A 29 -2.16 27.79 13.59
CA MET A 29 -2.95 28.34 14.69
C MET A 29 -2.49 27.83 16.05
N ALA A 30 -1.95 26.62 16.11
CA ALA A 30 -1.40 26.03 17.32
C ALA A 30 0.08 26.40 17.56
N GLY A 31 0.70 27.19 16.70
CA GLY A 31 2.12 27.55 16.79
C GLY A 31 3.08 26.41 16.49
N ALA A 32 2.62 25.39 15.78
CA ALA A 32 3.39 24.18 15.50
C ALA A 32 3.95 24.22 14.06
N ALA A 33 4.85 25.16 13.79
CA ALA A 33 5.40 25.40 12.45
C ALA A 33 6.30 24.26 11.93
N ASP A 34 6.73 23.34 12.79
CA ASP A 34 7.71 22.30 12.46
C ASP A 34 7.08 20.92 12.17
N HIS A 35 5.75 20.84 12.03
CA HIS A 35 5.11 19.56 11.73
C HIS A 35 5.43 19.12 10.29
N PRO A 36 5.77 17.84 10.08
CA PRO A 36 5.97 17.32 8.73
C PRO A 36 4.71 17.50 7.88
N SER A 37 4.88 17.67 6.58
CA SER A 37 3.76 17.65 5.65
C SER A 37 3.05 16.28 5.69
N ASN A 38 1.81 16.22 5.19
CA ASN A 38 1.06 14.98 5.13
C ASN A 38 1.75 13.94 4.22
N SER A 39 2.39 14.39 3.14
CA SER A 39 3.18 13.48 2.30
C SER A 39 4.40 12.93 3.04
N SER A 40 5.08 13.73 3.86
CA SER A 40 6.19 13.27 4.68
C SER A 40 5.74 12.23 5.71
N ARG A 41 4.58 12.43 6.33
CA ARG A 41 4.02 11.45 7.27
C ARG A 41 3.69 10.15 6.59
N ARG A 42 3.02 10.21 5.44
CA ARG A 42 2.73 9.03 4.62
C ARG A 42 4.03 8.30 4.26
N ASP A 43 5.03 9.02 3.76
CA ASP A 43 6.29 8.43 3.31
C ASP A 43 7.07 7.82 4.46
N ASN A 44 7.02 8.41 5.66
CA ASN A 44 7.65 7.83 6.84
C ASN A 44 7.03 6.48 7.22
N TYR A 45 5.71 6.36 7.16
CA TYR A 45 5.04 5.08 7.40
C TYR A 45 5.32 4.08 6.28
N ALA A 46 5.32 4.53 5.03
CA ALA A 46 5.67 3.67 3.89
C ALA A 46 7.10 3.14 4.01
N LYS A 47 8.03 3.97 4.43
CA LYS A 47 9.42 3.53 4.67
C LYS A 47 9.50 2.41 5.69
N LYS A 48 8.73 2.51 6.79
CA LYS A 48 8.67 1.44 7.79
C LYS A 48 8.12 0.14 7.21
N LEU A 49 7.13 0.22 6.32
CA LEU A 49 6.59 -0.94 5.63
C LEU A 49 7.62 -1.57 4.69
N THR A 50 8.36 -0.75 3.97
CA THR A 50 9.46 -1.23 3.12
C THR A 50 10.51 -1.96 3.97
N GLU A 51 10.89 -1.40 5.11
CA GLU A 51 11.82 -2.05 6.04
C GLU A 51 11.26 -3.38 6.58
N MET A 52 9.97 -3.41 6.92
CA MET A 52 9.28 -4.64 7.35
C MET A 52 9.34 -5.73 6.29
N SER A 53 9.29 -5.37 5.03
CA SER A 53 9.39 -6.30 3.90
C SER A 53 10.82 -6.72 3.56
N GLY A 54 11.81 -6.25 4.32
CA GLY A 54 13.22 -6.48 4.00
C GLY A 54 13.71 -5.67 2.79
N GLY A 55 13.11 -4.51 2.55
CA GLY A 55 13.45 -3.65 1.41
C GLY A 55 12.80 -4.08 0.09
N LYS A 56 11.90 -5.05 0.12
CA LYS A 56 11.35 -5.67 -1.10
C LYS A 56 10.17 -4.89 -1.71
N VAL A 57 9.33 -4.27 -0.88
CA VAL A 57 8.06 -3.68 -1.31
C VAL A 57 8.12 -2.17 -1.19
N THR A 58 7.74 -1.47 -2.26
CA THR A 58 7.63 -0.01 -2.29
C THR A 58 6.35 0.42 -3.01
N VAL A 59 5.91 1.64 -2.73
CA VAL A 59 4.83 2.30 -3.46
C VAL A 59 5.31 3.67 -3.91
N GLN A 60 5.06 4.00 -5.17
CA GLN A 60 5.34 5.32 -5.71
C GLN A 60 4.24 5.69 -6.70
N ASP A 61 3.62 6.85 -6.49
CA ASP A 61 2.57 7.39 -7.37
C ASP A 61 1.42 6.40 -7.60
N GLY A 62 1.02 5.68 -6.56
CA GLY A 62 -0.07 4.70 -6.63
C GLY A 62 0.31 3.36 -7.24
N VAL A 63 1.57 3.16 -7.59
CA VAL A 63 2.08 1.90 -8.15
C VAL A 63 2.79 1.10 -7.08
N VAL A 64 2.44 -0.18 -6.96
CA VAL A 64 3.09 -1.12 -6.03
C VAL A 64 4.21 -1.85 -6.76
N TYR A 65 5.41 -1.79 -6.18
CA TYR A 65 6.61 -2.47 -6.69
C TYR A 65 7.06 -3.56 -5.74
N VAL A 66 7.51 -4.66 -6.29
CA VAL A 66 8.16 -5.76 -5.54
C VAL A 66 9.52 -6.03 -6.20
N ASN A 67 10.58 -5.97 -5.42
CA ASN A 67 11.95 -6.11 -5.93
C ASN A 67 12.24 -5.13 -7.07
N LYS A 68 11.74 -3.90 -6.95
CA LYS A 68 11.89 -2.81 -7.93
C LYS A 68 11.16 -3.03 -9.24
N LYS A 69 10.31 -4.05 -9.33
CA LYS A 69 9.49 -4.35 -10.51
C LYS A 69 8.03 -4.05 -10.21
N GLU A 70 7.35 -3.44 -11.18
CA GLU A 70 5.95 -3.08 -11.06
C GLU A 70 5.07 -4.32 -10.91
N LEU A 71 4.26 -4.33 -9.85
CA LEU A 71 3.26 -5.39 -9.64
C LEU A 71 1.89 -4.95 -10.15
N LEU A 72 1.35 -3.87 -9.61
CA LEU A 72 0.03 -3.36 -10.02
C LEU A 72 -0.16 -1.91 -9.58
N THR A 73 -1.10 -1.26 -10.28
CA THR A 73 -1.73 -0.01 -9.87
C THR A 73 -3.19 -0.34 -9.60
N PRO A 74 -3.64 -0.38 -8.33
CA PRO A 74 -5.03 -0.73 -8.04
C PRO A 74 -6.00 0.29 -8.64
N ALA A 75 -7.16 -0.17 -9.11
CA ALA A 75 -8.21 0.73 -9.56
C ALA A 75 -8.85 1.43 -8.34
N PRO A 76 -9.34 2.67 -8.51
CA PRO A 76 -10.11 3.30 -7.44
C PRO A 76 -11.45 2.58 -7.25
N ILE A 77 -11.95 2.63 -6.02
CA ILE A 77 -13.30 2.18 -5.67
C ILE A 77 -14.05 3.33 -5.02
N SER A 78 -15.35 3.16 -4.78
CA SER A 78 -16.18 4.23 -4.24
C SER A 78 -15.70 4.78 -2.89
N SER A 79 -15.05 3.94 -2.09
CA SER A 79 -14.60 4.29 -0.73
C SER A 79 -13.11 4.58 -0.62
N MET A 80 -12.31 4.30 -1.66
CA MET A 80 -10.85 4.47 -1.63
C MET A 80 -10.30 4.87 -2.99
N SER A 81 -9.32 5.80 -2.98
CA SER A 81 -8.56 6.12 -4.17
C SER A 81 -7.61 4.97 -4.56
N SER A 82 -7.12 5.02 -5.80
CA SER A 82 -6.07 4.11 -6.27
C SER A 82 -4.85 4.13 -5.34
N ALA A 83 -4.39 5.32 -4.96
CA ALA A 83 -3.22 5.47 -4.09
C ALA A 83 -3.46 4.90 -2.70
N GLU A 84 -4.65 5.11 -2.11
CA GLU A 84 -4.98 4.51 -0.82
C GLU A 84 -4.95 2.97 -0.89
N ARG A 85 -5.51 2.40 -1.94
CA ARG A 85 -5.51 0.95 -2.12
C ARG A 85 -4.09 0.41 -2.29
N ALA A 86 -3.21 1.17 -2.96
CA ALA A 86 -1.81 0.78 -3.11
C ALA A 86 -1.11 0.62 -1.75
N TYR A 87 -1.39 1.51 -0.79
CA TYR A 87 -0.81 1.40 0.55
C TYR A 87 -1.35 0.19 1.33
N PHE A 88 -2.63 -0.16 1.17
CA PHE A 88 -3.15 -1.38 1.76
C PHE A 88 -2.50 -2.63 1.15
N VAL A 89 -2.29 -2.66 -0.15
CA VAL A 89 -1.58 -3.76 -0.83
C VAL A 89 -0.14 -3.85 -0.30
N MET A 90 0.55 -2.71 -0.20
CA MET A 90 1.90 -2.65 0.37
C MET A 90 1.94 -3.22 1.79
N GLY A 91 0.98 -2.86 2.62
CA GLY A 91 0.91 -3.36 4.00
C GLY A 91 0.71 -4.87 4.06
N ASN A 92 -0.15 -5.41 3.21
CA ASN A 92 -0.37 -6.85 3.12
C ASN A 92 0.87 -7.60 2.62
N LEU A 93 1.56 -7.05 1.62
CA LEU A 93 2.81 -7.63 1.13
C LEU A 93 3.90 -7.57 2.20
N ALA A 94 4.04 -6.44 2.90
CA ALA A 94 5.01 -6.31 3.98
C ALA A 94 4.76 -7.34 5.08
N ALA A 95 3.50 -7.56 5.46
CA ALA A 95 3.12 -8.58 6.42
C ALA A 95 3.48 -9.98 5.93
N ALA A 96 3.24 -10.26 4.65
CA ALA A 96 3.60 -11.55 4.05
C ALA A 96 5.11 -11.82 4.13
N TYR A 97 5.92 -10.83 3.78
CA TYR A 97 7.37 -10.96 3.88
C TYR A 97 7.83 -11.15 5.33
N LYS A 98 7.30 -10.35 6.24
CA LYS A 98 7.66 -10.43 7.66
C LYS A 98 7.33 -11.80 8.26
N ASN A 99 6.20 -12.38 7.87
CA ASN A 99 5.72 -13.65 8.43
C ASN A 99 6.15 -14.88 7.64
N GLY A 100 7.02 -14.72 6.65
CA GLY A 100 7.58 -15.85 5.89
C GLY A 100 6.69 -16.36 4.76
N HIS A 101 5.55 -15.73 4.50
CA HIS A 101 4.63 -16.18 3.43
C HIS A 101 5.19 -15.96 2.02
N ALA A 102 6.16 -15.05 1.86
CA ALA A 102 6.76 -14.80 0.56
C ALA A 102 7.52 -16.02 0.00
N ALA A 103 7.90 -16.97 0.83
CA ALA A 103 8.49 -18.24 0.40
C ALA A 103 7.46 -19.16 -0.28
N SER A 104 6.18 -18.94 -0.04
CA SER A 104 5.09 -19.72 -0.65
C SER A 104 4.68 -19.12 -1.98
N ALA A 105 4.00 -19.91 -2.82
CA ALA A 105 3.47 -19.43 -4.08
C ALA A 105 2.31 -18.45 -3.86
N ALA A 106 2.23 -17.43 -4.72
CA ALA A 106 1.04 -16.61 -4.85
C ALA A 106 0.00 -17.35 -5.70
N TYR A 107 -1.27 -17.20 -5.35
CA TYR A 107 -2.38 -17.82 -6.09
C TYR A 107 -3.64 -16.97 -5.95
N ALA A 108 -4.59 -17.23 -6.84
CA ALA A 108 -5.90 -16.60 -6.76
C ALA A 108 -6.86 -17.48 -5.98
N ASP A 109 -7.54 -16.89 -5.00
CA ASP A 109 -8.67 -17.50 -4.30
C ASP A 109 -9.90 -16.64 -4.63
N GLY A 110 -10.68 -17.05 -5.62
CA GLY A 110 -11.73 -16.20 -6.17
C GLY A 110 -11.13 -14.92 -6.73
N ARG A 111 -11.56 -13.78 -6.23
CA ARG A 111 -11.05 -12.46 -6.61
C ARG A 111 -9.91 -11.97 -5.71
N THR A 112 -9.49 -12.76 -4.74
CA THR A 112 -8.43 -12.39 -3.82
C THR A 112 -7.10 -12.98 -4.23
N VAL A 113 -6.06 -12.16 -4.30
CA VAL A 113 -4.69 -12.62 -4.47
C VAL A 113 -4.17 -13.03 -3.10
N MET A 114 -3.69 -14.25 -2.99
CA MET A 114 -3.08 -14.79 -1.79
C MET A 114 -1.58 -14.99 -2.00
N LEU A 115 -0.80 -14.69 -0.97
CA LEU A 115 0.61 -15.07 -0.92
C LEU A 115 0.79 -15.94 0.32
N GLY A 116 0.89 -17.26 0.11
CA GLY A 116 0.75 -18.20 1.20
C GLY A 116 -0.61 -18.02 1.88
N ALA A 117 -0.63 -17.84 3.17
CA ALA A 117 -1.86 -17.59 3.93
C ALA A 117 -2.22 -16.10 4.05
N GLN A 118 -1.44 -15.20 3.45
CA GLN A 118 -1.67 -13.76 3.54
C GLN A 118 -2.50 -13.26 2.37
N PRO A 119 -3.70 -12.68 2.60
CA PRO A 119 -4.42 -11.96 1.55
C PRO A 119 -3.68 -10.68 1.16
N ILE A 120 -3.56 -10.43 -0.13
CA ILE A 120 -2.83 -9.26 -0.66
C ILE A 120 -3.81 -8.19 -1.16
N ILE A 121 -4.73 -8.56 -2.04
CA ILE A 121 -5.72 -7.65 -2.61
C ILE A 121 -6.96 -8.43 -3.00
N SER A 122 -8.13 -7.84 -2.74
CA SER A 122 -9.39 -8.31 -3.31
C SER A 122 -9.67 -7.49 -4.57
N CYS A 123 -9.60 -8.11 -5.73
CA CYS A 123 -9.73 -7.44 -7.01
C CYS A 123 -11.15 -7.02 -7.29
N THR A 124 -11.32 -5.86 -7.91
CA THR A 124 -12.59 -5.36 -8.43
C THR A 124 -12.58 -5.45 -9.96
N ASP A 125 -13.72 -5.10 -10.60
CA ASP A 125 -13.82 -5.16 -12.07
C ASP A 125 -12.81 -4.23 -12.77
N GLY A 126 -12.37 -3.16 -12.12
CA GLY A 126 -11.37 -2.25 -12.68
C GLY A 126 -9.93 -2.72 -12.51
N ASP A 127 -9.70 -3.73 -11.69
CA ASP A 127 -8.36 -4.29 -11.48
C ASP A 127 -8.06 -5.37 -12.51
N ARG A 128 -6.77 -5.70 -12.65
CA ARG A 128 -6.37 -6.92 -13.36
C ARG A 128 -6.89 -8.13 -12.58
N SER A 129 -7.02 -9.27 -13.25
CA SER A 129 -7.51 -10.48 -12.57
C SER A 129 -6.57 -10.92 -11.46
N ALA A 130 -7.14 -11.56 -10.44
CA ALA A 130 -6.35 -12.08 -9.33
C ALA A 130 -5.31 -13.11 -9.83
N ALA A 131 -5.66 -13.93 -10.81
CA ALA A 131 -4.73 -14.91 -11.38
C ALA A 131 -3.54 -14.23 -12.08
N GLU A 132 -3.78 -13.17 -12.85
CA GLU A 132 -2.70 -12.42 -13.52
C GLU A 132 -1.75 -11.78 -12.49
N ILE A 133 -2.30 -11.15 -11.46
CA ILE A 133 -1.50 -10.52 -10.41
C ILE A 133 -0.69 -11.58 -9.66
N ALA A 134 -1.29 -12.72 -9.31
CA ALA A 134 -0.60 -13.81 -8.63
C ALA A 134 0.56 -14.36 -9.47
N ASP A 135 0.34 -14.57 -10.77
CA ASP A 135 1.39 -15.05 -11.68
C ASP A 135 2.55 -14.06 -11.76
N LEU A 136 2.24 -12.76 -11.90
CA LEU A 136 3.27 -11.74 -11.93
C LEU A 136 4.03 -11.67 -10.59
N LEU A 137 3.32 -11.74 -9.47
CA LEU A 137 3.95 -11.73 -8.15
C LEU A 137 4.93 -12.89 -8.00
N ASN A 138 4.57 -14.08 -8.47
CA ASN A 138 5.47 -15.24 -8.46
C ASN A 138 6.74 -15.02 -9.29
N GLN A 139 6.67 -14.20 -10.33
CA GLN A 139 7.82 -13.91 -11.19
C GLN A 139 8.77 -12.90 -10.55
N ILE A 140 8.27 -11.96 -9.77
CA ILE A 140 9.07 -10.81 -9.29
C ILE A 140 9.45 -10.88 -7.81
N LYS A 141 8.75 -11.70 -7.01
CA LYS A 141 9.04 -11.81 -5.58
C LYS A 141 10.36 -12.52 -5.22
#